data_1bfd02606b6d2e0e23a37c8aa9fed245
#
_entry.id   1bfd02606b6d2e0e23a37c8aa9fed245
#
_cell.length_a   1.000
_cell.length_b   1.000
_cell.length_c   1.000
_cell.angle_alpha   90.00
_cell.angle_beta   90.00
_cell.angle_gamma   90.00
#
_symmetry.space_group_name_H-M   'P 1'
#
loop_
_entity.id
_entity.type
_entity.pdbx_description
1 polymer ?
#
loop_
_entity_poly.entity_id
_entity_poly.type
_entity_poly.pdbx_seq_one_letter_code
_entity_poly.pdbx_strand_id
1 'polypeptide(L)'
;ERYPEKIYSFSSNYELYADMSNRVMNTLEAMSPRSEIYSIDEIFCDLTGVRNCRDLADFGHEMRATVLQHTHLTVGVGIAPTKTLAKLANHAAKRWQLQTRGVVDLSNVDRQRKLMAALPVEEVWGVGRRIAKKLEIMGIKTVLQLADTDIRFIRKHFNVVLERTVRE
;
A
#
# COMPACT_ATOMS: atom_id res chain seq x y z
N GLU A 1 -29.74 -11.49 1.06
CA GLU A 1 -29.33 -12.64 0.21
C GLU A 1 -29.46 -12.25 -1.26
N ARG A 2 -28.34 -11.86 -1.91
CA ARG A 2 -28.39 -11.39 -3.31
C ARG A 2 -28.33 -12.50 -4.35
N TYR A 3 -27.77 -13.70 -4.01
CA TYR A 3 -27.56 -14.80 -4.98
C TYR A 3 -27.57 -16.19 -4.30
N PRO A 4 -28.64 -16.63 -3.63
CA PRO A 4 -28.65 -17.86 -2.86
C PRO A 4 -28.43 -19.13 -3.72
N GLU A 5 -28.77 -19.08 -4.99
CA GLU A 5 -28.76 -20.25 -5.89
C GLU A 5 -27.44 -20.45 -6.66
N LYS A 6 -26.47 -19.53 -6.53
CA LYS A 6 -25.24 -19.53 -7.36
C LYS A 6 -23.95 -19.40 -6.55
N ILE A 7 -23.98 -19.63 -5.22
CA ILE A 7 -22.80 -19.57 -4.37
C ILE A 7 -22.30 -20.97 -4.12
N TYR A 8 -21.13 -21.28 -4.64
CA TYR A 8 -20.39 -22.52 -4.38
C TYR A 8 -19.23 -22.19 -3.42
N SER A 9 -19.12 -22.95 -2.32
CA SER A 9 -18.03 -22.81 -1.35
C SER A 9 -17.05 -23.96 -1.51
N PHE A 10 -15.76 -23.62 -1.66
CA PHE A 10 -14.67 -24.58 -1.76
C PHE A 10 -13.62 -24.31 -0.68
N SER A 11 -12.91 -25.34 -0.25
CA SER A 11 -11.75 -25.15 0.61
C SER A 11 -10.62 -24.46 -0.13
N SER A 12 -9.96 -23.50 0.54
CA SER A 12 -8.79 -22.80 -0.02
C SER A 12 -7.60 -23.77 -0.13
N ASN A 13 -6.91 -23.75 -1.27
CA ASN A 13 -5.65 -24.46 -1.42
C ASN A 13 -4.49 -23.56 -0.95
N TYR A 14 -4.18 -23.62 0.33
CA TYR A 14 -3.13 -22.78 0.92
C TYR A 14 -1.72 -23.12 0.44
N GLU A 15 -1.45 -24.37 0.08
CA GLU A 15 -0.14 -24.80 -0.46
C GLU A 15 0.10 -24.16 -1.82
N LEU A 16 -0.88 -24.20 -2.72
CA LEU A 16 -0.79 -23.54 -4.02
C LEU A 16 -0.64 -22.00 -3.86
N TYR A 17 -1.40 -21.42 -2.93
CA TYR A 17 -1.32 -19.98 -2.67
C TYR A 17 0.08 -19.59 -2.17
N ALA A 18 0.65 -20.38 -1.25
CA ALA A 18 2.00 -20.16 -0.74
C ALA A 18 3.07 -20.33 -1.84
N ASP A 19 2.95 -21.34 -2.72
CA ASP A 19 3.87 -21.53 -3.84
C ASP A 19 3.83 -20.32 -4.79
N MET A 20 2.65 -19.88 -5.17
CA MET A 20 2.50 -18.71 -6.05
C MET A 20 3.01 -17.42 -5.40
N SER A 21 2.75 -17.24 -4.10
CA SER A 21 3.32 -16.14 -3.31
C SER A 21 4.84 -16.17 -3.35
N ASN A 22 5.46 -17.31 -3.06
CA ASN A 22 6.92 -17.46 -3.07
C ASN A 22 7.53 -17.12 -4.44
N ARG A 23 6.88 -17.47 -5.54
CA ARG A 23 7.35 -17.12 -6.89
C ARG A 23 7.32 -15.61 -7.13
N VAL A 24 6.27 -14.92 -6.67
CA VAL A 24 6.19 -13.45 -6.72
C VAL A 24 7.28 -12.84 -5.86
N MET A 25 7.44 -13.30 -4.60
CA MET A 25 8.44 -12.76 -3.66
C MET A 25 9.86 -12.93 -4.20
N ASN A 26 10.23 -14.13 -4.66
CA ASN A 26 11.55 -14.41 -5.25
C ASN A 26 11.83 -13.51 -6.48
N THR A 27 10.81 -13.27 -7.32
CA THR A 27 10.95 -12.38 -8.48
C THR A 27 11.26 -10.95 -8.04
N LEU A 28 10.56 -10.43 -7.02
CA LEU A 28 10.74 -9.08 -6.53
C LEU A 28 12.04 -8.92 -5.72
N GLU A 29 12.43 -9.94 -4.95
CA GLU A 29 13.72 -9.98 -4.23
C GLU A 29 14.90 -9.91 -5.18
N ALA A 30 14.84 -10.60 -6.32
CA ALA A 30 15.90 -10.55 -7.34
C ALA A 30 16.03 -9.17 -8.02
N MET A 31 14.98 -8.33 -7.96
CA MET A 31 14.95 -7.01 -8.59
C MET A 31 15.31 -5.88 -7.62
N SER A 32 15.34 -6.12 -6.32
CA SER A 32 15.57 -5.08 -5.31
C SER A 32 16.84 -5.33 -4.50
N PRO A 33 17.60 -4.28 -4.11
CA PRO A 33 18.80 -4.44 -3.28
C PRO A 33 18.53 -5.08 -1.92
N ARG A 34 17.37 -4.79 -1.34
CA ARG A 34 16.88 -5.34 -0.07
C ARG A 34 15.37 -5.43 -0.10
N SER A 35 14.81 -6.42 0.58
CA SER A 35 13.37 -6.63 0.68
C SER A 35 12.97 -7.11 2.08
N GLU A 36 11.71 -6.91 2.40
CA GLU A 36 11.05 -7.40 3.61
C GLU A 36 9.68 -7.97 3.22
N ILE A 37 9.54 -9.30 3.30
CA ILE A 37 8.24 -9.96 3.14
C ILE A 37 7.39 -9.61 4.35
N TYR A 38 6.30 -8.88 4.10
CA TYR A 38 5.39 -8.42 5.15
C TYR A 38 4.25 -9.41 5.40
N SER A 39 3.72 -9.98 4.32
CA SER A 39 2.65 -10.99 4.37
C SER A 39 2.73 -11.92 3.16
N ILE A 40 1.80 -12.87 3.07
CA ILE A 40 1.72 -13.80 1.93
C ILE A 40 1.48 -13.09 0.58
N ASP A 41 1.00 -11.86 0.58
CA ASP A 41 0.62 -11.08 -0.61
C ASP A 41 1.24 -9.67 -0.67
N GLU A 42 2.12 -9.33 0.28
CA GLU A 42 2.77 -8.02 0.35
C GLU A 42 4.26 -8.13 0.69
N ILE A 43 5.07 -7.35 -0.03
CA ILE A 43 6.50 -7.21 0.18
C ILE A 43 6.90 -5.74 0.10
N PHE A 44 7.81 -5.30 0.95
CA PHE A 44 8.48 -4.02 0.83
C PHE A 44 9.85 -4.20 0.20
N CYS A 45 10.13 -3.44 -0.85
CA CYS A 45 11.41 -3.41 -1.54
C CYS A 45 12.11 -2.08 -1.24
N ASP A 46 13.33 -2.12 -0.71
CA ASP A 46 14.12 -0.93 -0.49
C ASP A 46 14.83 -0.53 -1.80
N LEU A 47 14.39 0.59 -2.36
CA LEU A 47 14.92 1.14 -3.61
C LEU A 47 15.96 2.23 -3.38
N THR A 48 16.59 2.28 -2.18
CA THR A 48 17.66 3.24 -1.89
C THR A 48 18.82 3.04 -2.87
N GLY A 49 19.17 4.13 -3.56
CA GLY A 49 20.19 4.11 -4.60
C GLY A 49 19.67 3.86 -6.02
N VAL A 50 18.56 3.16 -6.20
CA VAL A 50 17.96 2.90 -7.53
C VAL A 50 17.58 4.20 -8.23
N ARG A 51 17.04 5.17 -7.48
CA ARG A 51 16.66 6.50 -7.97
C ARG A 51 17.79 7.25 -8.68
N ASN A 52 19.05 6.97 -8.28
CA ASN A 52 20.23 7.63 -8.88
C ASN A 52 20.55 7.09 -10.28
N CYS A 53 20.01 5.92 -10.63
CA CYS A 53 20.34 5.22 -11.87
C CYS A 53 19.18 5.20 -12.86
N ARG A 54 17.93 5.37 -12.37
CA ARG A 54 16.74 5.23 -13.21
C ARG A 54 15.50 5.86 -12.57
N ASP A 55 14.49 6.14 -13.40
CA ASP A 55 13.17 6.58 -12.94
C ASP A 55 12.48 5.47 -12.14
N LEU A 56 11.91 5.82 -10.98
CA LEU A 56 11.29 4.84 -10.08
C LEU A 56 9.92 4.36 -10.58
N ALA A 57 9.16 5.21 -11.29
CA ALA A 57 7.88 4.79 -11.85
C ALA A 57 8.09 3.79 -13.00
N ASP A 58 9.08 4.04 -13.87
CA ASP A 58 9.47 3.10 -14.93
C ASP A 58 9.95 1.78 -14.33
N PHE A 59 10.74 1.83 -13.27
CA PHE A 59 11.17 0.64 -12.55
C PHE A 59 9.98 -0.13 -11.93
N GLY A 60 9.02 0.57 -11.35
CA GLY A 60 7.78 -0.03 -10.87
C GLY A 60 6.98 -0.74 -11.97
N HIS A 61 6.92 -0.17 -13.16
CA HIS A 61 6.29 -0.82 -14.32
C HIS A 61 7.05 -2.07 -14.76
N GLU A 62 8.39 -2.04 -14.75
CA GLU A 62 9.23 -3.21 -15.04
C GLU A 62 9.00 -4.32 -14.00
N MET A 63 8.98 -3.99 -12.69
CA MET A 63 8.66 -4.97 -11.64
C MET A 63 7.32 -5.65 -11.89
N ARG A 64 6.28 -4.89 -12.24
CA ARG A 64 4.96 -5.44 -12.59
C ARG A 64 5.01 -6.37 -13.80
N ALA A 65 5.69 -5.94 -14.86
CA ALA A 65 5.82 -6.72 -16.10
C ALA A 65 6.57 -8.04 -15.85
N THR A 66 7.66 -8.00 -15.08
CA THR A 66 8.45 -9.17 -14.72
C THR A 66 7.66 -10.17 -13.88
N VAL A 67 6.93 -9.68 -12.87
CA VAL A 67 6.04 -10.55 -12.05
C VAL A 67 4.98 -11.20 -12.95
N LEU A 68 4.32 -10.43 -13.81
CA LEU A 68 3.32 -10.96 -14.73
C LEU A 68 3.92 -12.01 -15.68
N GLN A 69 5.10 -11.77 -16.22
CA GLN A 69 5.80 -12.70 -17.11
C GLN A 69 6.14 -14.02 -16.39
N HIS A 70 6.62 -13.96 -15.14
CA HIS A 70 7.08 -15.13 -14.41
C HIS A 70 5.96 -15.92 -13.74
N THR A 71 4.87 -15.25 -13.34
CA THR A 71 3.84 -15.87 -12.48
C THR A 71 2.43 -15.81 -13.06
N HIS A 72 2.22 -15.05 -14.13
CA HIS A 72 0.90 -14.70 -14.68
C HIS A 72 -0.02 -13.96 -13.69
N LEU A 73 0.54 -13.45 -12.58
CA LEU A 73 -0.17 -12.64 -11.60
C LEU A 73 0.09 -11.15 -11.83
N THR A 74 -0.94 -10.34 -11.57
CA THR A 74 -0.82 -8.87 -11.58
C THR A 74 -0.63 -8.35 -10.16
N VAL A 75 0.30 -7.42 -9.98
CA VAL A 75 0.56 -6.75 -8.69
C VAL A 75 0.36 -5.25 -8.81
N GLY A 76 0.04 -4.56 -7.72
CA GLY A 76 0.12 -3.11 -7.61
C GLY A 76 1.50 -2.71 -7.06
N VAL A 77 2.03 -1.57 -7.49
CA VAL A 77 3.29 -1.02 -6.97
C VAL A 77 3.06 0.39 -6.44
N GLY A 78 3.35 0.60 -5.18
CA GLY A 78 3.37 1.91 -4.53
C GLY A 78 4.78 2.28 -4.12
N ILE A 79 5.25 3.44 -4.55
CA ILE A 79 6.60 3.95 -4.27
C ILE A 79 6.49 5.20 -3.41
N ALA A 80 7.20 5.25 -2.28
CA ALA A 80 7.17 6.38 -1.37
C ALA A 80 8.38 6.36 -0.42
N PRO A 81 8.65 7.46 0.30
CA PRO A 81 9.76 7.53 1.26
C PRO A 81 9.58 6.65 2.51
N THR A 82 8.34 6.30 2.86
CA THR A 82 8.02 5.50 4.04
C THR A 82 7.09 4.34 3.69
N LYS A 83 7.06 3.29 4.53
CA LYS A 83 6.18 2.13 4.34
C LYS A 83 4.70 2.50 4.37
N THR A 84 4.30 3.41 5.26
CA THR A 84 2.92 3.89 5.36
C THR A 84 2.48 4.59 4.07
N LEU A 85 3.29 5.51 3.55
CA LEU A 85 3.01 6.17 2.27
C LEU A 85 3.08 5.22 1.08
N ALA A 86 3.98 4.23 1.09
CA ALA A 86 4.07 3.21 0.03
C ALA A 86 2.79 2.35 -0.02
N LYS A 87 2.24 1.96 1.13
CA LYS A 87 0.94 1.25 1.17
C LYS A 87 -0.19 2.12 0.66
N LEU A 88 -0.21 3.40 0.98
CA LEU A 88 -1.21 4.35 0.47
C LEU A 88 -1.08 4.53 -1.06
N ALA A 89 0.16 4.62 -1.57
CA ALA A 89 0.45 4.64 -2.99
C ALA A 89 -0.03 3.36 -3.70
N ASN A 90 0.19 2.19 -3.10
CA ASN A 90 -0.27 0.91 -3.62
C ASN A 90 -1.79 0.80 -3.63
N HIS A 91 -2.47 1.30 -2.57
CA HIS A 91 -3.93 1.41 -2.57
C HIS A 91 -4.41 2.27 -3.75
N ALA A 92 -3.80 3.42 -3.97
CA ALA A 92 -4.12 4.30 -5.10
C ALA A 92 -3.86 3.65 -6.46
N ALA A 93 -2.76 2.90 -6.59
CA ALA A 93 -2.40 2.16 -7.80
C ALA A 93 -3.46 1.11 -8.16
N LYS A 94 -4.02 0.42 -7.17
CA LYS A 94 -5.11 -0.55 -7.35
C LYS A 94 -6.45 0.14 -7.64
N ARG A 95 -6.79 1.20 -6.90
CA ARG A 95 -8.07 1.92 -7.01
C ARG A 95 -8.24 2.62 -8.35
N TRP A 96 -7.18 3.23 -8.87
CA TRP A 96 -7.16 3.96 -10.14
C TRP A 96 -6.27 3.28 -11.18
N GLN A 97 -6.42 1.95 -11.31
CA GLN A 97 -5.55 1.13 -12.14
C GLN A 97 -5.49 1.57 -13.61
N LEU A 98 -6.63 2.03 -14.17
CA LEU A 98 -6.66 2.51 -15.56
C LEU A 98 -5.79 3.75 -15.79
N GLN A 99 -5.78 4.68 -14.83
CA GLN A 99 -5.01 5.93 -14.91
C GLN A 99 -3.54 5.73 -14.53
N THR A 100 -3.28 4.91 -13.52
CA THR A 100 -1.94 4.69 -12.95
C THR A 100 -1.18 3.55 -13.63
N ARG A 101 -1.86 2.73 -14.42
CA ARG A 101 -1.35 1.46 -14.93
C ARG A 101 -0.83 0.55 -13.80
N GLY A 102 -1.37 0.73 -12.58
CA GLY A 102 -1.02 -0.05 -11.40
C GLY A 102 0.30 0.35 -10.73
N VAL A 103 0.87 1.52 -11.04
CA VAL A 103 2.05 2.08 -10.36
C VAL A 103 1.77 3.50 -9.91
N VAL A 104 2.06 3.82 -8.67
CA VAL A 104 1.98 5.18 -8.12
C VAL A 104 3.28 5.52 -7.40
N ASP A 105 3.94 6.58 -7.87
CA ASP A 105 5.13 7.15 -7.23
C ASP A 105 4.76 8.42 -6.47
N LEU A 106 5.00 8.39 -5.16
CA LEU A 106 4.82 9.47 -4.20
C LEU A 106 6.17 10.03 -3.69
N SER A 107 7.22 9.98 -4.48
CA SER A 107 8.50 10.63 -4.14
C SER A 107 8.38 12.15 -4.04
N ASN A 108 7.42 12.75 -4.73
CA ASN A 108 7.14 14.19 -4.71
C ASN A 108 6.11 14.54 -3.63
N VAL A 109 6.45 15.52 -2.77
CA VAL A 109 5.62 15.95 -1.62
C VAL A 109 4.25 16.52 -2.06
N ASP A 110 4.19 17.26 -3.16
CA ASP A 110 2.90 17.79 -3.64
C ASP A 110 1.96 16.68 -4.11
N ARG A 111 2.51 15.64 -4.72
CA ARG A 111 1.74 14.43 -5.10
C ARG A 111 1.27 13.67 -3.86
N GLN A 112 2.11 13.55 -2.82
CA GLN A 112 1.71 12.97 -1.54
C GLN A 112 0.50 13.72 -0.96
N ARG A 113 0.61 15.05 -0.82
CA ARG A 113 -0.46 15.88 -0.26
C ARG A 113 -1.75 15.83 -1.06
N LYS A 114 -1.66 15.83 -2.41
CA LYS A 114 -2.84 15.68 -3.29
C LYS A 114 -3.53 14.32 -3.07
N LEU A 115 -2.76 13.24 -3.00
CA LEU A 115 -3.32 11.91 -2.75
C LEU A 115 -3.95 11.83 -1.35
N MET A 116 -3.24 12.30 -0.33
CA MET A 116 -3.72 12.30 1.06
C MET A 116 -5.02 13.11 1.23
N ALA A 117 -5.20 14.20 0.47
CA ALA A 117 -6.43 14.98 0.48
C ALA A 117 -7.61 14.24 -0.17
N ALA A 118 -7.35 13.39 -1.15
CA ALA A 118 -8.36 12.65 -1.89
C ALA A 118 -8.81 11.34 -1.21
N LEU A 119 -8.06 10.83 -0.24
CA LEU A 119 -8.34 9.56 0.41
C LEU A 119 -8.94 9.74 1.80
N PRO A 120 -9.98 8.94 2.16
CA PRO A 120 -10.54 8.94 3.49
C PRO A 120 -9.54 8.37 4.50
N VAL A 121 -9.65 8.81 5.76
CA VAL A 121 -8.70 8.46 6.82
C VAL A 121 -8.64 6.96 7.13
N GLU A 122 -9.67 6.22 6.82
CA GLU A 122 -9.74 4.76 7.00
C GLU A 122 -8.79 3.97 6.10
N GLU A 123 -8.27 4.61 5.04
CA GLU A 123 -7.31 3.98 4.13
C GLU A 123 -5.86 4.02 4.65
N VAL A 124 -5.64 4.69 5.79
CA VAL A 124 -4.33 4.72 6.44
C VAL A 124 -4.02 3.38 7.09
N TRP A 125 -2.84 2.85 6.80
CA TRP A 125 -2.35 1.63 7.41
C TRP A 125 -2.38 1.69 8.96
N GLY A 126 -3.09 0.74 9.57
CA GLY A 126 -3.31 0.72 11.02
C GLY A 126 -4.53 1.50 11.52
N VAL A 127 -5.26 2.20 10.64
CA VAL A 127 -6.53 2.86 10.97
C VAL A 127 -7.69 1.93 10.67
N GLY A 128 -8.08 1.11 11.64
CA GLY A 128 -9.27 0.28 11.53
C GLY A 128 -10.57 1.07 11.77
N ARG A 129 -11.72 0.48 11.45
CA ARG A 129 -13.07 1.11 11.52
C ARG A 129 -13.35 1.88 12.82
N ARG A 130 -12.90 1.35 13.97
CA ARG A 130 -13.11 2.00 15.28
C ARG A 130 -12.30 3.30 15.42
N ILE A 131 -11.06 3.30 14.94
CA ILE A 131 -10.18 4.48 14.95
C ILE A 131 -10.68 5.51 13.94
N ALA A 132 -11.03 5.09 12.74
CA ALA A 132 -11.58 5.95 11.69
C ALA A 132 -12.84 6.69 12.19
N LYS A 133 -13.81 5.98 12.74
CA LYS A 133 -15.02 6.58 13.31
C LYS A 133 -14.73 7.61 14.42
N LYS A 134 -13.74 7.34 15.27
CA LYS A 134 -13.33 8.28 16.33
C LYS A 134 -12.66 9.53 15.74
N LEU A 135 -11.81 9.36 14.72
CA LEU A 135 -11.18 10.47 13.98
C LEU A 135 -12.22 11.34 13.28
N GLU A 136 -13.20 10.73 12.61
CA GLU A 136 -14.29 11.43 11.93
C GLU A 136 -15.14 12.28 12.88
N ILE A 137 -15.47 11.77 14.08
CA ILE A 137 -16.18 12.53 15.13
C ILE A 137 -15.36 13.75 15.56
N MET A 138 -14.03 13.67 15.53
CA MET A 138 -13.11 14.77 15.82
C MET A 138 -12.85 15.70 14.62
N GLY A 139 -13.55 15.48 13.48
CA GLY A 139 -13.42 16.29 12.28
C GLY A 139 -12.29 15.88 11.34
N ILE A 140 -11.56 14.79 11.65
CA ILE A 140 -10.45 14.28 10.84
C ILE A 140 -11.01 13.21 9.90
N LYS A 141 -11.27 13.57 8.65
CA LYS A 141 -11.93 12.72 7.65
C LYS A 141 -11.01 12.21 6.55
N THR A 142 -9.94 12.94 6.27
CA THR A 142 -8.98 12.59 5.21
C THR A 142 -7.62 12.22 5.77
N VAL A 143 -6.84 11.50 4.98
CA VAL A 143 -5.44 11.17 5.31
C VAL A 143 -4.64 12.45 5.54
N LEU A 144 -4.85 13.50 4.73
CA LEU A 144 -4.14 14.78 4.87
C LEU A 144 -4.48 15.45 6.20
N GLN A 145 -5.74 15.48 6.60
CA GLN A 145 -6.14 16.05 7.88
C GLN A 145 -5.50 15.30 9.06
N LEU A 146 -5.36 13.97 8.95
CA LEU A 146 -4.64 13.19 9.95
C LEU A 146 -3.16 13.55 9.99
N ALA A 147 -2.50 13.63 8.82
CA ALA A 147 -1.09 13.99 8.70
C ALA A 147 -0.78 15.40 9.24
N ASP A 148 -1.70 16.35 9.03
CA ASP A 148 -1.56 17.75 9.51
C ASP A 148 -2.01 17.92 10.98
N THR A 149 -2.47 16.86 11.66
CA THR A 149 -2.93 16.94 13.06
C THR A 149 -1.73 16.94 14.02
N ASP A 150 -1.81 17.79 15.09
CA ASP A 150 -0.79 17.82 16.12
C ASP A 150 -0.56 16.44 16.74
N ILE A 151 0.70 16.02 16.75
CA ILE A 151 1.09 14.69 17.18
C ILE A 151 0.81 14.43 18.66
N ARG A 152 0.85 15.50 19.49
CA ARG A 152 0.51 15.42 20.91
C ARG A 152 -0.97 15.16 21.11
N PHE A 153 -1.81 15.75 20.23
CA PHE A 153 -3.24 15.46 20.20
C PHE A 153 -3.50 14.00 19.88
N ILE A 154 -2.83 13.45 18.84
CA ILE A 154 -2.94 12.04 18.48
C ILE A 154 -2.51 11.13 19.63
N ARG A 155 -1.35 11.43 20.26
CA ARG A 155 -0.85 10.66 21.39
C ARG A 155 -1.82 10.65 22.57
N LYS A 156 -2.43 11.80 22.89
CA LYS A 156 -3.37 11.97 24.01
C LYS A 156 -4.68 11.20 23.79
N HIS A 157 -5.21 11.20 22.58
CA HIS A 157 -6.55 10.70 22.29
C HIS A 157 -6.58 9.28 21.70
N PHE A 158 -5.46 8.78 21.23
CA PHE A 158 -5.31 7.45 20.62
C PHE A 158 -4.20 6.64 21.31
N ASN A 159 -3.20 6.22 20.54
CA ASN A 159 -2.10 5.40 21.04
C ASN A 159 -0.78 5.71 20.32
N VAL A 160 0.31 5.11 20.84
CA VAL A 160 1.65 5.26 20.27
C VAL A 160 1.77 4.71 18.85
N VAL A 161 0.96 3.72 18.48
CA VAL A 161 0.99 3.11 17.12
C VAL A 161 0.50 4.14 16.11
N LEU A 162 -0.67 4.75 16.34
CA LEU A 162 -1.19 5.79 15.45
C LEU A 162 -0.27 7.03 15.42
N GLU A 163 0.32 7.39 16.57
CA GLU A 163 1.32 8.47 16.61
C GLU A 163 2.50 8.19 15.68
N ARG A 164 3.05 6.96 15.70
CA ARG A 164 4.15 6.56 14.79
C ARG A 164 3.73 6.63 13.33
N THR A 165 2.53 6.14 13.01
CA THR A 165 1.98 6.21 11.65
C THR A 165 1.86 7.65 11.15
N VAL A 166 1.45 8.59 12.01
CA VAL A 166 1.34 10.02 11.64
C VAL A 166 2.71 10.69 11.47
N ARG A 167 3.75 10.19 12.14
CA ARG A 167 5.13 10.70 11.99
C ARG A 167 5.78 10.30 10.65
N GLU A 168 5.36 9.19 10.07
CA GLU A 168 5.80 8.73 8.77
C GLU A 168 5.14 9.49 7.61
#